data_1cb0ea3796f6fc7436a62b8d9184aa3a
#
_entry.id   1cb0ea3796f6fc7436a62b8d9184aa3a
#
_cell.length_a   1.000
_cell.length_b   1.000
_cell.length_c   1.000
_cell.angle_alpha   90.00
_cell.angle_beta   90.00
_cell.angle_gamma   90.00
#
_symmetry.space_group_name_H-M   'P 1'
#
loop_
_entity.id
_entity.type
_entity.pdbx_description
1 polymer ?
#
loop_
_entity_poly.entity_id
_entity_poly.type
_entity_poly.pdbx_seq_one_letter_code
_entity_poly.pdbx_strand_id
1 'polypeptide(L)'
;MLRFIGFISLLSEGGNIKVKTSDGHEVSAAPFKIKDRGKQTKDIHDALKSIHDSYHQATGSHLFGKNTKALETGSAFAGSTKHLMNGHISDQEFKKHKPSVGDIDAQIPMEHKDALAKHLKAGDRHGSYTVVGVKKHGTETSAVMKHDNGEHHQFDFEGTHYDGNEPHKNESFLHSADWNDAKAGISGAHHKILLNTVGLGKHKFSITHGLRSRTDETDPGTKDPKEISKKLFGNHADHDSIHSFQGVTHLIKKHIEPSQHQEIYNKFKEGVDRLKKDNSGALNHLRKNLNVSDSIKESVEETHHTSVIPMVGFSPISHMGHSQDLGGALKKLPGTKHVGVSKKADVFEPGERKGIMDRQWGNVGHTTHVVGGAGETIRKAYDSLPKKGHKVLHILLGSDRQNLAKSLKDSLNAGKIKEMEGHKFDEIHLHEPEDSKRSHGMSGTKMRQAASDGNEEEFHRHIGPMFTKKESNGVMKKVQDGIKTGKIKVKR
;
A
#
# COMPACT_ATOMS: atom_id res chain seq x y z
N MET A 1 -3.64 5.91 -5.46
CA MET A 1 -2.92 5.93 -4.17
C MET A 1 -3.44 4.89 -3.18
N LEU A 2 -4.73 4.78 -2.89
CA LEU A 2 -5.30 3.77 -1.96
C LEU A 2 -5.07 2.30 -2.39
N ARG A 3 -5.04 1.99 -3.70
CA ARG A 3 -4.72 0.63 -4.21
C ARG A 3 -3.23 0.28 -4.09
N PHE A 4 -2.35 1.28 -3.99
CA PHE A 4 -0.92 1.07 -3.72
C PHE A 4 -0.65 0.85 -2.23
N ILE A 5 -1.46 1.46 -1.35
CA ILE A 5 -1.41 1.25 0.11
C ILE A 5 -1.83 -0.19 0.46
N GLY A 6 -2.85 -0.75 -0.20
CA GLY A 6 -3.23 -2.14 -0.02
C GLY A 6 -2.15 -3.14 -0.44
N PHE A 7 -1.34 -2.79 -1.44
CA PHE A 7 -0.24 -3.62 -1.92
C PHE A 7 0.97 -3.63 -0.95
N ILE A 8 1.25 -2.51 -0.30
CA ILE A 8 2.39 -2.38 0.64
C ILE A 8 2.10 -3.06 1.98
N SER A 9 0.84 -3.15 2.41
CA SER A 9 0.49 -3.95 3.60
C SER A 9 0.72 -5.45 3.40
N LEU A 10 0.74 -5.92 2.14
CA LEU A 10 1.13 -7.28 1.73
C LEU A 10 2.65 -7.48 1.62
N LEU A 11 3.44 -6.40 1.60
CA LEU A 11 4.90 -6.45 1.51
C LEU A 11 5.62 -6.32 2.88
N SER A 12 4.89 -6.29 4.00
CA SER A 12 5.53 -6.47 5.29
C SER A 12 6.11 -7.88 5.31
N GLU A 13 7.42 -8.00 5.12
CA GLU A 13 8.10 -9.26 5.36
C GLU A 13 7.75 -9.74 6.76
N GLY A 14 7.23 -10.92 6.78
CA GLY A 14 6.58 -11.70 7.77
C GLY A 14 7.04 -11.64 9.23
N GLY A 15 6.41 -12.49 9.99
CA GLY A 15 6.71 -12.69 11.40
C GLY A 15 5.90 -11.83 12.36
N ASN A 16 4.82 -11.19 11.92
CA ASN A 16 4.00 -10.32 12.77
C ASN A 16 2.51 -10.66 12.74
N ILE A 17 2.12 -11.83 12.25
CA ILE A 17 0.71 -12.20 12.38
C ILE A 17 0.38 -12.46 13.85
N LYS A 18 -0.83 -12.05 14.20
CA LYS A 18 -1.43 -12.34 15.48
C LYS A 18 -2.56 -13.33 15.28
N VAL A 19 -2.56 -14.37 16.07
CA VAL A 19 -3.62 -15.37 16.13
C VAL A 19 -4.19 -15.44 17.53
N LYS A 20 -5.46 -15.84 17.64
CA LYS A 20 -6.07 -16.13 18.94
C LYS A 20 -5.88 -17.61 19.25
N THR A 21 -5.42 -17.89 20.45
CA THR A 21 -5.36 -19.24 21.03
C THR A 21 -6.77 -19.73 21.38
N SER A 22 -6.93 -21.01 21.66
CA SER A 22 -8.22 -21.60 22.05
C SER A 22 -8.82 -20.98 23.32
N ASP A 23 -7.98 -20.44 24.22
CA ASP A 23 -8.35 -19.72 25.44
C ASP A 23 -8.55 -18.21 25.23
N GLY A 24 -8.49 -17.74 23.97
CA GLY A 24 -8.79 -16.35 23.58
C GLY A 24 -7.62 -15.36 23.70
N HIS A 25 -6.44 -15.79 24.15
CA HIS A 25 -5.26 -14.95 24.20
C HIS A 25 -4.69 -14.68 22.81
N GLU A 26 -4.16 -13.48 22.61
CA GLU A 26 -3.51 -13.11 21.33
C GLU A 26 -2.02 -13.45 21.40
N VAL A 27 -1.56 -14.25 20.44
CA VAL A 27 -0.15 -14.66 20.30
C VAL A 27 0.40 -14.13 18.98
N SER A 28 1.60 -13.55 19.04
CA SER A 28 2.36 -13.11 17.85
C SER A 28 3.54 -14.02 17.61
N ALA A 29 3.84 -14.29 16.36
CA ALA A 29 5.10 -14.91 15.98
C ALA A 29 6.27 -13.94 16.21
N ALA A 30 7.46 -14.47 16.42
CA ALA A 30 8.71 -13.73 16.50
C ALA A 30 9.65 -14.14 15.35
N PRO A 31 10.56 -13.25 14.92
CA PRO A 31 11.59 -13.62 13.96
C PRO A 31 12.39 -14.82 14.42
N PHE A 32 12.63 -15.74 13.51
CA PHE A 32 13.35 -16.97 13.75
C PHE A 32 14.86 -16.69 13.81
N LYS A 33 15.44 -16.71 15.00
CA LYS A 33 16.90 -16.49 15.19
C LYS A 33 17.70 -17.75 14.85
N ILE A 34 18.75 -17.59 14.07
CA ILE A 34 19.61 -18.72 13.66
C ILE A 34 20.63 -19.03 14.75
N LYS A 35 20.35 -20.08 15.53
CA LYS A 35 21.24 -20.60 16.59
C LYS A 35 22.05 -21.79 16.06
N ASP A 36 21.37 -22.83 15.66
CA ASP A 36 21.89 -24.06 15.03
C ASP A 36 21.11 -24.31 13.75
N ARG A 37 21.68 -23.91 12.61
CA ARG A 37 21.01 -23.97 11.31
C ARG A 37 20.68 -25.42 10.93
N GLY A 38 21.61 -26.36 11.14
CA GLY A 38 21.41 -27.77 10.79
C GLY A 38 20.21 -28.37 11.52
N LYS A 39 20.15 -28.20 12.84
CA LYS A 39 18.98 -28.64 13.63
C LYS A 39 17.72 -27.93 13.21
N GLN A 40 17.77 -26.60 13.07
CA GLN A 40 16.61 -25.76 12.77
C GLN A 40 16.01 -26.08 11.39
N THR A 41 16.84 -26.29 10.37
CA THR A 41 16.36 -26.72 9.04
C THR A 41 15.73 -28.10 9.08
N LYS A 42 16.30 -29.03 9.87
CA LYS A 42 15.70 -30.34 10.08
C LYS A 42 14.35 -30.24 10.77
N ASP A 43 14.23 -29.46 11.84
CA ASP A 43 12.97 -29.30 12.58
C ASP A 43 11.86 -28.70 11.67
N ILE A 44 12.22 -27.71 10.81
CA ILE A 44 11.28 -27.15 9.82
C ILE A 44 10.88 -28.18 8.78
N HIS A 45 11.84 -28.91 8.22
CA HIS A 45 11.56 -29.92 7.20
C HIS A 45 10.66 -31.04 7.77
N ASP A 46 10.93 -31.54 8.96
CA ASP A 46 10.16 -32.56 9.64
C ASP A 46 8.72 -32.06 9.93
N ALA A 47 8.56 -30.81 10.32
CA ALA A 47 7.25 -30.20 10.54
C ALA A 47 6.43 -30.12 9.23
N LEU A 48 7.04 -29.60 8.16
CA LEU A 48 6.37 -29.49 6.85
C LEU A 48 6.02 -30.86 6.26
N LYS A 49 6.91 -31.85 6.43
CA LYS A 49 6.64 -33.24 6.04
C LYS A 49 5.47 -33.82 6.83
N SER A 50 5.45 -33.64 8.15
CA SER A 50 4.33 -34.10 9.01
C SER A 50 2.99 -33.43 8.63
N ILE A 51 3.00 -32.15 8.29
CA ILE A 51 1.81 -31.43 7.77
C ILE A 51 1.36 -32.07 6.45
N HIS A 52 2.30 -32.32 5.54
CA HIS A 52 2.00 -32.98 4.27
C HIS A 52 1.36 -34.37 4.47
N ASP A 53 1.98 -35.19 5.31
CA ASP A 53 1.53 -36.59 5.53
C ASP A 53 0.12 -36.61 6.16
N SER A 54 -0.14 -35.77 7.16
CA SER A 54 -1.45 -35.65 7.80
C SER A 54 -2.53 -35.11 6.82
N TYR A 55 -2.17 -34.12 6.00
CA TYR A 55 -3.05 -33.56 4.98
C TYR A 55 -3.35 -34.58 3.89
N HIS A 56 -2.33 -35.31 3.41
CA HIS A 56 -2.50 -36.37 2.42
C HIS A 56 -3.39 -37.50 2.95
N GLN A 57 -3.18 -37.92 4.18
CA GLN A 57 -4.03 -38.94 4.83
C GLN A 57 -5.51 -38.50 4.88
N ALA A 58 -5.77 -37.23 5.15
CA ALA A 58 -7.11 -36.69 5.29
C ALA A 58 -7.81 -36.40 3.94
N THR A 59 -7.07 -36.09 2.88
CA THR A 59 -7.62 -35.56 1.62
C THR A 59 -7.26 -36.36 0.37
N GLY A 60 -6.25 -37.21 0.44
CA GLY A 60 -5.65 -37.90 -0.71
C GLY A 60 -4.75 -37.00 -1.56
N SER A 61 -4.59 -35.70 -1.23
CA SER A 61 -3.87 -34.72 -2.01
C SER A 61 -2.46 -34.45 -1.48
N HIS A 62 -1.58 -33.95 -2.32
CA HIS A 62 -0.19 -33.71 -2.00
C HIS A 62 0.12 -32.21 -1.93
N LEU A 63 0.55 -31.68 -0.76
CA LEU A 63 0.95 -30.27 -0.60
C LEU A 63 2.30 -29.96 -1.24
N PHE A 64 3.24 -30.90 -1.24
CA PHE A 64 4.61 -30.68 -1.71
C PHE A 64 5.01 -31.71 -2.80
N GLY A 65 4.03 -32.08 -3.64
CA GLY A 65 4.20 -33.11 -4.65
C GLY A 65 4.24 -34.53 -4.08
N LYS A 66 4.23 -35.55 -4.94
CA LYS A 66 4.37 -36.95 -4.53
C LYS A 66 5.70 -37.15 -3.80
N ASN A 67 5.66 -37.93 -2.73
CA ASN A 67 6.81 -38.22 -1.88
C ASN A 67 7.55 -36.95 -1.39
N THR A 68 6.82 -35.87 -1.15
CA THR A 68 7.40 -34.58 -0.71
C THR A 68 8.50 -34.04 -1.63
N LYS A 69 8.42 -34.32 -2.93
CA LYS A 69 9.48 -34.02 -3.90
C LYS A 69 9.93 -32.56 -3.86
N ALA A 70 8.99 -31.62 -3.71
CA ALA A 70 9.32 -30.19 -3.67
C ALA A 70 10.06 -29.77 -2.39
N LEU A 71 9.88 -30.46 -1.26
CA LEU A 71 10.68 -30.26 -0.05
C LEU A 71 12.09 -30.81 -0.23
N GLU A 72 12.22 -32.01 -0.81
CA GLU A 72 13.51 -32.68 -1.03
C GLU A 72 14.43 -31.89 -1.99
N THR A 73 13.84 -31.33 -3.05
CA THR A 73 14.58 -30.48 -4.01
C THR A 73 14.78 -29.05 -3.51
N GLY A 74 14.09 -28.64 -2.46
CA GLY A 74 14.09 -27.27 -1.95
C GLY A 74 13.25 -26.31 -2.78
N SER A 75 12.56 -26.79 -3.84
CA SER A 75 11.73 -25.94 -4.72
C SER A 75 10.48 -25.41 -4.05
N ALA A 76 10.00 -26.06 -2.98
CA ALA A 76 8.88 -25.59 -2.18
C ALA A 76 9.21 -24.35 -1.34
N PHE A 77 10.50 -24.05 -1.11
CA PHE A 77 10.87 -22.94 -0.24
C PHE A 77 10.92 -21.61 -0.99
N ALA A 78 10.43 -20.56 -0.34
CA ALA A 78 10.40 -19.21 -0.85
C ALA A 78 11.11 -18.23 0.08
N GLY A 79 11.19 -16.97 -0.30
CA GLY A 79 11.71 -15.89 0.52
C GLY A 79 13.08 -16.17 1.16
N SER A 80 13.19 -15.82 2.43
CA SER A 80 14.40 -16.07 3.24
C SER A 80 14.59 -17.56 3.56
N THR A 81 13.50 -18.32 3.60
CA THR A 81 13.51 -19.76 3.92
C THR A 81 14.25 -20.55 2.85
N LYS A 82 14.14 -20.16 1.58
CA LYS A 82 14.91 -20.78 0.49
C LYS A 82 16.41 -20.75 0.75
N HIS A 83 16.93 -19.63 1.26
CA HIS A 83 18.36 -19.52 1.60
C HIS A 83 18.72 -20.28 2.87
N LEU A 84 17.83 -20.29 3.87
CA LEU A 84 17.98 -21.05 5.08
C LEU A 84 18.13 -22.54 4.78
N MET A 85 17.29 -23.07 3.89
CA MET A 85 17.29 -24.48 3.49
C MET A 85 18.38 -24.87 2.47
N ASN A 86 19.09 -23.89 1.88
CA ASN A 86 20.09 -24.14 0.86
C ASN A 86 21.43 -24.63 1.48
N GLY A 87 21.70 -25.91 1.36
CA GLY A 87 22.92 -26.55 1.89
C GLY A 87 24.24 -26.08 1.27
N HIS A 88 24.23 -25.36 0.14
CA HIS A 88 25.43 -24.80 -0.48
C HIS A 88 25.94 -23.51 0.20
N ILE A 89 25.10 -22.88 1.04
CA ILE A 89 25.46 -21.70 1.82
C ILE A 89 26.02 -22.19 3.17
N SER A 90 27.26 -21.82 3.52
CA SER A 90 27.81 -22.18 4.82
C SER A 90 27.06 -21.48 5.97
N ASP A 91 27.05 -22.10 7.15
CA ASP A 91 26.40 -21.52 8.35
C ASP A 91 26.99 -20.17 8.74
N GLN A 92 28.30 -20.03 8.61
CA GLN A 92 29.00 -18.79 8.90
C GLN A 92 28.59 -17.68 7.94
N GLU A 93 28.54 -17.98 6.65
CA GLU A 93 28.09 -17.02 5.62
C GLU A 93 26.60 -16.64 5.82
N PHE A 94 25.75 -17.63 6.09
CA PHE A 94 24.35 -17.39 6.34
C PHE A 94 24.16 -16.48 7.56
N LYS A 95 24.73 -16.80 8.71
CA LYS A 95 24.62 -16.01 9.95
C LYS A 95 25.16 -14.59 9.79
N LYS A 96 26.22 -14.42 8.99
CA LYS A 96 26.80 -13.10 8.73
C LYS A 96 25.80 -12.17 8.00
N HIS A 97 25.04 -12.68 7.05
CA HIS A 97 24.16 -11.87 6.19
C HIS A 97 22.68 -11.97 6.57
N LYS A 98 22.28 -13.06 7.22
CA LYS A 98 20.89 -13.31 7.65
C LYS A 98 20.89 -13.96 9.05
N PRO A 99 21.12 -13.19 10.13
CA PRO A 99 21.13 -13.73 11.51
C PRO A 99 19.75 -14.18 11.99
N SER A 100 18.70 -13.78 11.30
CA SER A 100 17.32 -14.19 11.53
C SER A 100 16.54 -14.29 10.24
N VAL A 101 15.48 -15.08 10.26
CA VAL A 101 14.45 -15.21 9.20
C VAL A 101 13.13 -14.75 9.80
N GLY A 102 12.35 -13.97 9.08
CA GLY A 102 11.10 -13.39 9.60
C GLY A 102 10.02 -14.46 9.81
N ASP A 103 9.89 -15.31 8.83
CA ASP A 103 8.87 -16.36 8.68
C ASP A 103 9.44 -17.55 7.91
N ILE A 104 8.68 -18.64 7.89
CA ILE A 104 9.02 -19.85 7.15
C ILE A 104 8.06 -19.93 5.97
N ASP A 105 8.55 -19.55 4.78
CA ASP A 105 7.79 -19.51 3.55
C ASP A 105 7.84 -20.86 2.83
N ALA A 106 6.67 -21.45 2.54
CA ALA A 106 6.55 -22.69 1.78
C ALA A 106 5.46 -22.57 0.70
N GLN A 107 5.77 -22.91 -0.53
CA GLN A 107 4.83 -22.91 -1.66
C GLN A 107 4.03 -24.20 -1.69
N ILE A 108 2.72 -24.08 -1.86
CA ILE A 108 1.78 -25.20 -1.99
C ILE A 108 0.89 -25.00 -3.22
N PRO A 109 0.26 -26.06 -3.78
CA PRO A 109 -0.71 -25.88 -4.84
C PRO A 109 -1.85 -24.95 -4.43
N MET A 110 -2.18 -23.98 -5.28
CA MET A 110 -3.17 -22.93 -5.01
C MET A 110 -4.53 -23.48 -4.56
N GLU A 111 -4.95 -24.58 -5.17
CA GLU A 111 -6.21 -25.27 -4.89
C GLU A 111 -6.28 -25.86 -3.47
N HIS A 112 -5.14 -26.14 -2.85
CA HIS A 112 -5.08 -26.75 -1.52
C HIS A 112 -5.02 -25.75 -0.38
N LYS A 113 -4.79 -24.48 -0.66
CA LYS A 113 -4.62 -23.40 0.32
C LYS A 113 -5.77 -23.33 1.34
N ASP A 114 -7.00 -23.27 0.86
CA ASP A 114 -8.18 -23.14 1.73
C ASP A 114 -8.49 -24.42 2.51
N ALA A 115 -8.21 -25.57 1.92
CA ALA A 115 -8.36 -26.86 2.57
C ALA A 115 -7.30 -27.04 3.66
N LEU A 116 -6.05 -26.63 3.44
CA LEU A 116 -4.99 -26.63 4.44
C LEU A 116 -5.35 -25.76 5.64
N ALA A 117 -5.88 -24.55 5.40
CA ALA A 117 -6.30 -23.66 6.48
C ALA A 117 -7.41 -24.24 7.38
N LYS A 118 -8.24 -25.16 6.83
CA LYS A 118 -9.26 -25.89 7.60
C LYS A 118 -8.70 -27.14 8.27
N HIS A 119 -7.63 -27.71 7.70
CA HIS A 119 -6.98 -28.92 8.19
C HIS A 119 -6.16 -28.65 9.45
N LEU A 120 -5.34 -27.59 9.43
CA LEU A 120 -4.51 -27.18 10.57
C LEU A 120 -5.38 -26.65 11.70
N LYS A 121 -5.35 -27.29 12.87
CA LYS A 121 -6.11 -26.89 14.06
C LYS A 121 -5.19 -26.58 15.21
N ALA A 122 -5.57 -25.61 16.04
CA ALA A 122 -4.85 -25.31 17.27
C ALA A 122 -4.73 -26.60 18.13
N GLY A 123 -3.50 -26.90 18.57
CA GLY A 123 -3.14 -28.11 19.30
C GLY A 123 -2.56 -29.22 18.43
N ASP A 124 -2.72 -29.20 17.11
CA ASP A 124 -2.11 -30.21 16.23
C ASP A 124 -0.58 -30.16 16.33
N ARG A 125 0.03 -31.32 16.49
CA ARG A 125 1.49 -31.46 16.58
C ARG A 125 2.11 -31.96 15.28
N HIS A 126 3.14 -31.25 14.81
CA HIS A 126 3.89 -31.58 13.60
C HIS A 126 5.40 -31.49 13.89
N GLY A 127 6.05 -32.66 14.08
CA GLY A 127 7.44 -32.72 14.49
C GLY A 127 7.65 -32.01 15.84
N SER A 128 8.57 -31.06 15.88
CA SER A 128 8.88 -30.23 17.06
C SER A 128 7.97 -28.99 17.20
N TYR A 129 6.92 -28.90 16.42
CA TYR A 129 6.01 -27.74 16.39
C TYR A 129 4.59 -28.12 16.76
N THR A 130 3.89 -27.22 17.44
CA THR A 130 2.45 -27.33 17.73
C THR A 130 1.73 -26.11 17.15
N VAL A 131 0.66 -26.31 16.41
CA VAL A 131 -0.17 -25.23 15.83
C VAL A 131 -0.82 -24.45 16.96
N VAL A 132 -0.64 -23.13 16.97
CA VAL A 132 -1.29 -22.20 17.91
C VAL A 132 -2.54 -21.60 17.31
N GLY A 133 -2.49 -21.26 16.03
CA GLY A 133 -3.63 -20.74 15.28
C GLY A 133 -3.28 -20.50 13.82
N VAL A 134 -4.34 -20.33 13.01
CA VAL A 134 -4.23 -20.18 11.55
C VAL A 134 -4.99 -18.96 11.09
N LYS A 135 -4.46 -18.26 10.10
CA LYS A 135 -5.09 -17.09 9.48
C LYS A 135 -4.97 -17.16 7.96
N LYS A 136 -6.05 -16.83 7.26
CA LYS A 136 -6.06 -16.76 5.79
C LYS A 136 -5.87 -15.34 5.29
N HIS A 137 -5.05 -15.18 4.28
CA HIS A 137 -4.81 -13.91 3.59
C HIS A 137 -4.72 -14.13 2.09
N GLY A 138 -5.65 -13.59 1.29
CA GLY A 138 -5.56 -13.63 -0.15
C GLY A 138 -5.10 -15.00 -0.72
N THR A 139 -3.88 -15.05 -1.26
CA THR A 139 -3.26 -16.27 -1.81
C THR A 139 -2.47 -17.09 -0.79
N GLU A 140 -2.52 -16.74 0.49
CA GLU A 140 -1.66 -17.29 1.55
C GLU A 140 -2.49 -17.84 2.71
N THR A 141 -1.99 -18.89 3.34
CA THR A 141 -2.43 -19.38 4.65
C THR A 141 -1.27 -19.32 5.60
N SER A 142 -1.39 -18.53 6.67
CA SER A 142 -0.37 -18.38 7.69
C SER A 142 -0.75 -19.15 8.94
N ALA A 143 0.21 -19.88 9.53
CA ALA A 143 0.06 -20.54 10.81
C ALA A 143 1.09 -20.01 11.80
N VAL A 144 0.67 -19.69 13.03
CA VAL A 144 1.61 -19.51 14.15
C VAL A 144 1.77 -20.87 14.80
N MET A 145 3.02 -21.32 14.88
CA MET A 145 3.37 -22.61 15.46
C MET A 145 4.38 -22.43 16.59
N LYS A 146 4.12 -23.08 17.73
CA LYS A 146 4.98 -23.07 18.91
C LYS A 146 5.99 -24.20 18.78
N HIS A 147 7.27 -23.88 18.77
CA HIS A 147 8.34 -24.86 18.83
C HIS A 147 8.54 -25.37 20.26
N ASP A 148 9.11 -26.59 20.41
CA ASP A 148 9.35 -27.22 21.72
C ASP A 148 10.25 -26.38 22.65
N ASN A 149 11.07 -25.46 22.12
CA ASN A 149 11.85 -24.51 22.89
C ASN A 149 11.01 -23.33 23.47
N GLY A 150 9.71 -23.29 23.20
CA GLY A 150 8.77 -22.25 23.63
C GLY A 150 8.63 -21.05 22.70
N GLU A 151 9.47 -20.92 21.66
CA GLU A 151 9.39 -19.84 20.68
C GLU A 151 8.19 -20.05 19.72
N HIS A 152 7.57 -18.94 19.25
CA HIS A 152 6.46 -18.97 18.31
C HIS A 152 6.98 -18.47 16.95
N HIS A 153 6.83 -19.30 15.91
CA HIS A 153 7.25 -19.00 14.54
C HIS A 153 6.05 -18.94 13.61
N GLN A 154 6.15 -18.12 12.57
CA GLN A 154 5.17 -18.04 11.50
C GLN A 154 5.57 -18.99 10.37
N PHE A 155 4.61 -19.76 9.90
CA PHE A 155 4.69 -20.59 8.71
C PHE A 155 3.70 -20.04 7.68
N ASP A 156 4.19 -19.61 6.54
CA ASP A 156 3.40 -19.07 5.45
C ASP A 156 3.34 -20.07 4.31
N PHE A 157 2.12 -20.53 4.03
CA PHE A 157 1.84 -21.45 2.92
C PHE A 157 1.30 -20.62 1.76
N GLU A 158 2.18 -20.32 0.82
CA GLU A 158 1.87 -19.51 -0.36
C GLU A 158 1.28 -20.38 -1.48
N GLY A 159 0.04 -20.06 -1.86
CA GLY A 159 -0.61 -20.75 -2.98
C GLY A 159 0.03 -20.37 -4.31
N THR A 160 0.54 -21.35 -5.06
CA THR A 160 1.14 -21.19 -6.38
C THR A 160 0.71 -22.31 -7.32
N HIS A 161 0.88 -22.13 -8.63
CA HIS A 161 0.66 -23.25 -9.56
C HIS A 161 1.80 -24.26 -9.46
N TYR A 162 1.45 -25.51 -9.57
CA TYR A 162 2.39 -26.62 -9.61
C TYR A 162 2.44 -27.22 -11.02
N ASP A 163 3.66 -27.54 -11.47
CA ASP A 163 3.90 -28.32 -12.66
C ASP A 163 4.34 -29.73 -12.22
N GLY A 164 3.39 -30.63 -12.22
CA GLY A 164 3.60 -31.97 -11.65
C GLY A 164 3.81 -31.95 -10.14
N ASN A 165 5.05 -32.19 -9.71
CA ASN A 165 5.39 -32.32 -8.29
C ASN A 165 6.11 -31.09 -7.69
N GLU A 166 6.31 -30.03 -8.47
CA GLU A 166 7.08 -28.86 -8.06
C GLU A 166 6.35 -27.58 -8.41
N PRO A 167 6.58 -26.48 -7.67
CA PRO A 167 6.07 -25.16 -8.02
C PRO A 167 6.52 -24.76 -9.42
N HIS A 168 5.59 -24.17 -10.19
CA HIS A 168 5.88 -23.73 -11.56
C HIS A 168 7.00 -22.67 -11.56
N LYS A 169 8.06 -22.89 -12.34
CA LYS A 169 9.27 -22.06 -12.34
C LYS A 169 9.00 -20.56 -12.56
N ASN A 170 8.05 -20.27 -13.45
CA ASN A 170 7.69 -18.88 -13.76
C ASN A 170 6.96 -18.15 -12.62
N GLU A 171 6.43 -18.88 -11.64
CA GLU A 171 5.78 -18.27 -10.47
C GLU A 171 6.70 -18.24 -9.26
N SER A 172 7.54 -19.26 -9.10
CA SER A 172 8.43 -19.37 -7.93
C SER A 172 9.42 -18.21 -7.80
N PHE A 173 9.79 -17.54 -8.92
CA PHE A 173 10.67 -16.37 -8.85
C PHE A 173 10.01 -15.16 -8.14
N LEU A 174 8.68 -15.06 -8.20
CA LEU A 174 7.93 -13.99 -7.53
C LEU A 174 8.05 -14.06 -6.01
N HIS A 175 8.28 -15.26 -5.50
CA HIS A 175 8.43 -15.57 -4.09
C HIS A 175 9.90 -15.74 -3.66
N SER A 176 10.83 -15.70 -4.63
CA SER A 176 12.25 -15.92 -4.36
C SER A 176 12.99 -14.61 -4.12
N ALA A 177 13.98 -14.66 -3.22
CA ALA A 177 15.03 -13.67 -3.14
C ALA A 177 16.32 -14.29 -3.72
N ASP A 178 17.15 -13.51 -4.41
CA ASP A 178 18.48 -13.92 -4.82
C ASP A 178 19.45 -13.85 -3.64
N TRP A 179 20.40 -14.82 -3.54
CA TRP A 179 21.35 -14.81 -2.43
C TRP A 179 22.33 -13.64 -2.49
N ASN A 180 22.73 -13.21 -3.68
CA ASN A 180 23.61 -12.06 -3.83
C ASN A 180 22.90 -10.77 -3.44
N ASP A 181 21.59 -10.66 -3.74
CA ASP A 181 20.75 -9.59 -3.23
C ASP A 181 20.72 -9.61 -1.68
N ALA A 182 20.49 -10.79 -1.09
CA ALA A 182 20.46 -10.94 0.37
C ALA A 182 21.79 -10.55 1.04
N LYS A 183 22.94 -10.93 0.43
CA LYS A 183 24.27 -10.50 0.89
C LYS A 183 24.47 -8.98 0.86
N ALA A 184 23.83 -8.31 -0.08
CA ALA A 184 23.84 -6.86 -0.20
C ALA A 184 22.81 -6.16 0.69
N GLY A 185 22.09 -6.88 1.56
CA GLY A 185 21.03 -6.34 2.39
C GLY A 185 19.73 -6.02 1.61
N ILE A 186 19.57 -6.65 0.45
CA ILE A 186 18.41 -6.46 -0.44
C ILE A 186 17.45 -7.63 -0.25
N SER A 187 16.20 -7.35 -0.02
CA SER A 187 15.14 -8.35 0.18
C SER A 187 14.25 -8.50 -1.04
N GLY A 188 13.45 -9.57 -1.08
CA GLY A 188 12.43 -9.77 -2.11
C GLY A 188 11.41 -8.62 -2.19
N ALA A 189 11.10 -7.95 -1.09
CA ALA A 189 10.24 -6.77 -1.10
C ALA A 189 10.87 -5.60 -1.90
N HIS A 190 12.17 -5.37 -1.76
CA HIS A 190 12.88 -4.38 -2.57
C HIS A 190 12.80 -4.71 -4.07
N HIS A 191 12.99 -5.97 -4.45
CA HIS A 191 12.89 -6.43 -5.82
C HIS A 191 11.49 -6.18 -6.40
N LYS A 192 10.43 -6.55 -5.65
CA LYS A 192 9.03 -6.33 -6.07
C LYS A 192 8.70 -4.83 -6.23
N ILE A 193 9.20 -3.98 -5.32
CA ILE A 193 9.02 -2.52 -5.44
C ILE A 193 9.75 -1.98 -6.67
N LEU A 194 10.96 -2.46 -6.97
CA LEU A 194 11.71 -2.03 -8.15
C LEU A 194 10.97 -2.38 -9.45
N LEU A 195 10.48 -3.62 -9.59
CA LEU A 195 9.66 -4.04 -10.74
C LEU A 195 8.42 -3.17 -10.92
N ASN A 196 7.77 -2.81 -9.81
CA ASN A 196 6.60 -1.92 -9.84
C ASN A 196 6.97 -0.49 -10.26
N THR A 197 8.15 -0.03 -9.86
CA THR A 197 8.67 1.30 -10.17
C THR A 197 9.03 1.44 -11.64
N VAL A 198 9.70 0.44 -12.20
CA VAL A 198 10.10 0.42 -13.63
C VAL A 198 8.90 0.51 -14.57
N GLY A 199 7.75 0.03 -14.15
CA GLY A 199 6.49 0.17 -14.90
C GLY A 199 6.06 1.62 -15.17
N LEU A 200 6.70 2.62 -14.54
CA LEU A 200 6.54 4.07 -14.74
C LEU A 200 5.07 4.54 -14.89
N GLY A 201 4.18 3.93 -14.12
CA GLY A 201 2.74 4.24 -14.15
C GLY A 201 1.93 3.52 -15.22
N LYS A 202 2.55 2.88 -16.21
CA LYS A 202 1.85 2.09 -17.26
C LYS A 202 1.49 0.68 -16.78
N HIS A 203 2.36 0.09 -15.98
CA HIS A 203 2.20 -1.25 -15.47
C HIS A 203 2.21 -1.27 -13.93
N LYS A 204 1.62 -2.31 -13.35
CA LYS A 204 1.70 -2.63 -11.93
C LYS A 204 2.10 -4.09 -11.77
N PHE A 205 2.92 -4.34 -10.76
CA PHE A 205 3.37 -5.68 -10.42
C PHE A 205 2.75 -6.14 -9.10
N SER A 206 2.30 -7.37 -9.04
CA SER A 206 1.83 -8.03 -7.81
C SER A 206 2.17 -9.51 -7.84
N ILE A 207 2.29 -10.15 -6.68
CA ILE A 207 2.52 -11.60 -6.58
C ILE A 207 1.36 -12.38 -7.21
N THR A 208 0.13 -11.92 -6.96
CA THR A 208 -1.09 -12.62 -7.41
C THR A 208 -1.24 -12.64 -8.92
N HIS A 209 -0.95 -11.53 -9.59
CA HIS A 209 -1.24 -11.34 -11.02
C HIS A 209 0.01 -11.15 -11.89
N GLY A 210 1.20 -11.10 -11.28
CA GLY A 210 2.40 -10.69 -12.00
C GLY A 210 2.33 -9.23 -12.48
N LEU A 211 2.81 -8.97 -13.68
CA LEU A 211 2.78 -7.65 -14.31
C LEU A 211 1.53 -7.48 -15.15
N ARG A 212 0.74 -6.44 -14.88
CA ARG A 212 -0.44 -6.08 -15.65
C ARG A 212 -0.51 -4.60 -16.00
N SER A 213 -1.26 -4.25 -17.04
CA SER A 213 -1.55 -2.87 -17.39
C SER A 213 -2.27 -2.14 -16.25
N ARG A 214 -2.01 -0.82 -16.12
CA ARG A 214 -2.79 0.06 -15.22
C ARG A 214 -3.99 0.68 -15.92
N THR A 215 -3.96 0.73 -17.23
CA THR A 215 -4.98 1.37 -18.07
C THR A 215 -5.98 0.39 -18.64
N ASP A 216 -5.63 -0.89 -18.73
CA ASP A 216 -6.51 -1.97 -19.15
C ASP A 216 -6.90 -2.82 -17.94
N GLU A 217 -8.16 -2.69 -17.50
CA GLU A 217 -8.69 -3.44 -16.35
C GLU A 217 -8.95 -4.92 -16.69
N THR A 218 -9.02 -5.25 -17.98
CA THR A 218 -9.24 -6.62 -18.47
C THR A 218 -7.93 -7.41 -18.60
N ASP A 219 -6.76 -6.75 -18.52
CA ASP A 219 -5.46 -7.42 -18.57
C ASP A 219 -5.31 -8.39 -17.38
N PRO A 220 -5.30 -9.72 -17.61
CA PRO A 220 -5.17 -10.70 -16.54
C PRO A 220 -3.81 -10.61 -15.85
N GLY A 221 -2.85 -9.95 -16.48
CA GLY A 221 -1.45 -9.93 -16.07
C GLY A 221 -0.67 -11.14 -16.56
N THR A 222 0.64 -11.06 -16.43
CA THR A 222 1.55 -12.14 -16.76
C THR A 222 2.54 -12.41 -15.63
N LYS A 223 2.79 -13.68 -15.35
CA LYS A 223 3.83 -14.14 -14.43
C LYS A 223 5.03 -14.72 -15.19
N ASP A 224 4.97 -14.77 -16.51
CA ASP A 224 6.08 -15.22 -17.35
C ASP A 224 7.22 -14.20 -17.33
N PRO A 225 8.42 -14.55 -16.86
CA PRO A 225 9.58 -13.66 -16.84
C PRO A 225 9.93 -13.07 -18.19
N LYS A 226 9.76 -13.82 -19.27
CA LYS A 226 10.01 -13.35 -20.65
C LYS A 226 9.06 -12.23 -21.04
N GLU A 227 7.77 -12.43 -20.79
CA GLU A 227 6.74 -11.42 -21.08
C GLU A 227 6.89 -10.19 -20.18
N ILE A 228 7.23 -10.40 -18.89
CA ILE A 228 7.50 -9.29 -17.96
C ILE A 228 8.70 -8.47 -18.44
N SER A 229 9.81 -9.14 -18.77
CA SER A 229 11.01 -8.48 -19.27
C SER A 229 10.75 -7.72 -20.55
N LYS A 230 10.04 -8.33 -21.51
CA LYS A 230 9.63 -7.70 -22.76
C LYS A 230 8.74 -6.46 -22.55
N LYS A 231 7.75 -6.54 -21.66
CA LYS A 231 6.84 -5.41 -21.37
C LYS A 231 7.56 -4.24 -20.67
N LEU A 232 8.55 -4.51 -19.83
CA LEU A 232 9.27 -3.49 -19.09
C LEU A 232 10.48 -2.93 -19.82
N PHE A 233 11.21 -3.74 -20.57
CA PHE A 233 12.53 -3.41 -21.12
C PHE A 233 12.65 -3.60 -22.66
N GLY A 234 11.61 -4.14 -23.30
CA GLY A 234 11.60 -4.38 -24.74
C GLY A 234 12.04 -5.80 -25.14
N ASN A 235 11.89 -6.10 -26.45
CA ASN A 235 12.02 -7.46 -26.99
C ASN A 235 13.42 -8.12 -26.86
N HIS A 236 14.46 -7.32 -26.65
CA HIS A 236 15.85 -7.80 -26.62
C HIS A 236 16.41 -7.86 -25.18
N ALA A 237 15.56 -7.67 -24.18
CA ALA A 237 16.00 -7.73 -22.79
C ALA A 237 16.24 -9.18 -22.36
N ASP A 238 17.32 -9.39 -21.62
CA ASP A 238 17.63 -10.67 -21.00
C ASP A 238 16.60 -10.98 -19.91
N HIS A 239 15.81 -12.03 -20.13
CA HIS A 239 14.74 -12.40 -19.20
C HIS A 239 15.24 -13.09 -17.92
N ASP A 240 16.45 -13.66 -17.94
CA ASP A 240 17.00 -14.29 -16.74
C ASP A 240 17.41 -13.23 -15.71
N SER A 241 17.80 -12.06 -16.15
CA SER A 241 18.15 -10.94 -15.27
C SER A 241 16.97 -10.42 -14.42
N ILE A 242 15.71 -10.73 -14.79
CA ILE A 242 14.55 -10.23 -14.03
C ILE A 242 14.36 -10.95 -12.68
N HIS A 243 15.05 -12.05 -12.44
CA HIS A 243 14.92 -12.86 -11.22
C HIS A 243 15.59 -12.27 -9.98
N SER A 244 16.38 -11.20 -10.12
CA SER A 244 17.07 -10.54 -9.01
C SER A 244 16.96 -9.03 -9.09
N PHE A 245 17.11 -8.36 -7.95
CA PHE A 245 17.16 -6.91 -7.88
C PHE A 245 18.35 -6.35 -8.67
N GLN A 246 19.51 -6.99 -8.53
CA GLN A 246 20.73 -6.61 -9.24
C GLN A 246 20.55 -6.78 -10.75
N GLY A 247 19.92 -7.87 -11.17
CA GLY A 247 19.60 -8.12 -12.58
C GLY A 247 18.63 -7.08 -13.15
N VAL A 248 17.55 -6.75 -12.42
CA VAL A 248 16.61 -5.67 -12.83
C VAL A 248 17.34 -4.32 -12.92
N THR A 249 18.25 -4.04 -11.97
CA THR A 249 19.08 -2.82 -12.03
C THR A 249 19.94 -2.79 -13.28
N HIS A 250 20.53 -3.93 -13.67
CA HIS A 250 21.29 -4.06 -14.90
C HIS A 250 20.42 -3.80 -16.15
N LEU A 251 19.21 -4.35 -16.17
CA LEU A 251 18.25 -4.12 -17.28
C LEU A 251 17.83 -2.64 -17.37
N ILE A 252 17.59 -1.97 -16.25
CA ILE A 252 17.32 -0.52 -16.22
C ILE A 252 18.48 0.23 -16.88
N LYS A 253 19.70 -0.02 -16.43
CA LYS A 253 20.90 0.64 -16.95
C LYS A 253 21.09 0.45 -18.45
N LYS A 254 20.72 -0.73 -18.97
CA LYS A 254 20.95 -1.11 -20.38
C LYS A 254 19.84 -0.67 -21.33
N HIS A 255 18.58 -0.65 -20.87
CA HIS A 255 17.42 -0.53 -21.75
C HIS A 255 16.54 0.70 -21.46
N ILE A 256 16.78 1.42 -20.35
CA ILE A 256 16.02 2.63 -20.03
C ILE A 256 16.93 3.85 -20.21
N GLU A 257 16.38 4.90 -20.78
CA GLU A 257 17.09 6.13 -21.03
C GLU A 257 17.66 6.72 -19.72
N PRO A 258 18.95 7.15 -19.70
CA PRO A 258 19.57 7.70 -18.50
C PRO A 258 18.81 8.87 -17.86
N SER A 259 18.10 9.66 -18.66
CA SER A 259 17.24 10.76 -18.19
C SER A 259 16.10 10.30 -17.27
N GLN A 260 15.69 9.02 -17.33
CA GLN A 260 14.65 8.44 -16.49
C GLN A 260 15.19 7.78 -15.23
N HIS A 261 16.51 7.55 -15.12
CA HIS A 261 17.11 6.85 -13.99
C HIS A 261 16.84 7.54 -12.65
N GLN A 262 16.93 8.88 -12.61
CA GLN A 262 16.66 9.64 -11.38
C GLN A 262 15.19 9.52 -10.96
N GLU A 263 14.25 9.54 -11.90
CA GLU A 263 12.82 9.35 -11.60
C GLU A 263 12.56 7.95 -11.04
N ILE A 264 13.15 6.91 -11.63
CA ILE A 264 13.05 5.52 -11.14
C ILE A 264 13.61 5.44 -9.71
N TYR A 265 14.79 6.00 -9.46
CA TYR A 265 15.40 6.01 -8.13
C TYR A 265 14.51 6.70 -7.10
N ASN A 266 13.98 7.89 -7.40
CA ASN A 266 13.13 8.64 -6.50
C ASN A 266 11.82 7.89 -6.18
N LYS A 267 11.15 7.32 -7.19
CA LYS A 267 9.96 6.48 -6.99
C LYS A 267 10.24 5.21 -6.21
N PHE A 268 11.39 4.58 -6.46
CA PHE A 268 11.81 3.42 -5.70
C PHE A 268 12.04 3.80 -4.23
N LYS A 269 12.76 4.89 -3.96
CA LYS A 269 12.99 5.42 -2.61
C LYS A 269 11.68 5.69 -1.88
N GLU A 270 10.72 6.40 -2.49
CA GLU A 270 9.38 6.59 -1.93
C GLU A 270 8.66 5.27 -1.62
N GLY A 271 8.86 4.26 -2.46
CA GLY A 271 8.29 2.92 -2.26
C GLY A 271 8.88 2.22 -1.04
N VAL A 272 10.21 2.24 -0.89
CA VAL A 272 10.91 1.54 0.20
C VAL A 272 10.86 2.29 1.53
N ASP A 273 10.71 3.62 1.55
CA ASP A 273 10.56 4.41 2.78
C ASP A 273 9.34 3.99 3.62
N ARG A 274 8.39 3.30 2.99
CA ARG A 274 7.22 2.72 3.66
C ARG A 274 7.49 1.36 4.29
N LEU A 275 8.60 0.70 3.94
CA LEU A 275 9.02 -0.54 4.57
C LEU A 275 9.63 -0.20 5.93
N LYS A 276 9.17 -0.90 6.98
CA LYS A 276 9.73 -0.73 8.35
C LYS A 276 11.01 -1.54 8.52
N LYS A 277 11.99 -1.35 7.61
CA LYS A 277 13.27 -2.06 7.63
C LYS A 277 14.39 -1.22 7.05
N ASP A 278 15.63 -1.70 7.19
CA ASP A 278 16.80 -1.07 6.56
C ASP A 278 16.72 -1.20 5.03
N ASN A 279 16.71 -0.08 4.35
CA ASN A 279 16.65 0.01 2.90
C ASN A 279 17.99 0.45 2.29
N SER A 280 19.04 0.65 3.12
CA SER A 280 20.34 1.22 2.70
C SER A 280 21.02 0.40 1.62
N GLY A 281 21.00 -0.93 1.72
CA GLY A 281 21.59 -1.83 0.73
C GLY A 281 21.01 -1.65 -0.66
N ALA A 282 19.67 -1.65 -0.77
CA ALA A 282 18.97 -1.51 -2.04
C ALA A 282 19.14 -0.09 -2.64
N LEU A 283 19.03 0.94 -1.82
CA LEU A 283 19.21 2.33 -2.26
C LEU A 283 20.64 2.58 -2.74
N ASN A 284 21.64 2.14 -1.98
CA ASN A 284 23.06 2.27 -2.36
C ASN A 284 23.39 1.52 -3.65
N HIS A 285 22.87 0.29 -3.82
CA HIS A 285 23.06 -0.48 -5.04
C HIS A 285 22.48 0.24 -6.25
N LEU A 286 21.21 0.68 -6.17
CA LEU A 286 20.53 1.35 -7.27
C LEU A 286 21.21 2.67 -7.61
N ARG A 287 21.55 3.49 -6.61
CA ARG A 287 22.27 4.76 -6.77
C ARG A 287 23.57 4.60 -7.53
N LYS A 288 24.42 3.68 -7.06
CA LYS A 288 25.75 3.43 -7.65
C LYS A 288 25.65 2.96 -9.08
N ASN A 289 24.71 2.06 -9.39
CA ASN A 289 24.62 1.44 -10.72
C ASN A 289 23.94 2.32 -11.76
N LEU A 290 23.00 3.17 -11.35
CA LEU A 290 22.30 4.11 -12.25
C LEU A 290 22.99 5.48 -12.33
N ASN A 291 24.10 5.70 -11.59
CA ASN A 291 24.79 6.98 -11.48
C ASN A 291 23.87 8.14 -11.06
N VAL A 292 22.92 7.83 -10.18
CA VAL A 292 22.00 8.82 -9.64
C VAL A 292 22.48 9.31 -8.27
N SER A 293 22.13 10.52 -7.88
CA SER A 293 22.52 11.04 -6.58
C SER A 293 21.44 10.77 -5.54
N ASP A 294 21.82 10.46 -4.27
CA ASP A 294 20.92 10.58 -3.11
C ASP A 294 20.51 12.01 -2.82
N SER A 295 21.38 12.91 -3.16
CA SER A 295 20.98 14.24 -3.41
C SER A 295 20.09 14.13 -4.68
N ILE A 296 18.77 14.24 -4.52
CA ILE A 296 18.31 15.47 -5.14
C ILE A 296 19.48 16.40 -4.92
N LYS A 297 20.40 16.54 -5.94
CA LYS A 297 21.16 17.76 -5.94
C LYS A 297 20.08 18.77 -5.67
N GLU A 298 20.12 19.37 -4.50
CA GLU A 298 19.87 20.77 -4.49
C GLU A 298 20.70 21.31 -5.67
N SER A 299 20.21 21.12 -6.93
CA SER A 299 20.16 22.28 -7.78
C SER A 299 19.61 23.27 -6.81
N VAL A 300 20.17 24.42 -6.69
CA VAL A 300 19.62 25.52 -5.94
C VAL A 300 18.34 25.99 -6.65
N GLU A 301 17.46 25.09 -7.00
CA GLU A 301 16.04 25.06 -6.96
C GLU A 301 15.71 24.58 -5.56
N GLU A 302 15.54 25.56 -4.66
CA GLU A 302 14.95 25.37 -3.35
C GLU A 302 13.90 24.30 -3.46
N THR A 303 14.08 23.14 -2.74
CA THR A 303 13.11 22.04 -2.80
C THR A 303 11.79 22.58 -2.27
N HIS A 304 10.90 22.93 -3.19
CA HIS A 304 9.60 23.47 -2.87
C HIS A 304 8.73 22.34 -2.32
N HIS A 305 8.60 22.29 -1.00
CA HIS A 305 7.67 21.39 -0.32
C HIS A 305 6.27 22.01 -0.41
N THR A 306 5.43 21.41 -1.24
CA THR A 306 4.15 22.01 -1.62
C THR A 306 2.97 21.32 -0.94
N SER A 307 2.12 22.08 -0.30
CA SER A 307 0.80 21.65 0.18
C SER A 307 -0.31 22.38 -0.57
N VAL A 308 -1.37 21.65 -0.90
CA VAL A 308 -2.55 22.18 -1.61
C VAL A 308 -3.78 22.03 -0.72
N ILE A 309 -4.48 23.13 -0.47
CA ILE A 309 -5.69 23.16 0.32
C ILE A 309 -6.84 23.69 -0.52
N PRO A 310 -7.84 22.84 -0.87
CA PRO A 310 -9.08 23.36 -1.41
C PRO A 310 -9.90 23.98 -0.28
N MET A 311 -10.27 25.24 -0.43
CA MET A 311 -11.18 25.91 0.47
C MET A 311 -12.62 25.65 0.07
N VAL A 312 -13.13 24.50 0.44
CA VAL A 312 -14.57 24.23 0.36
C VAL A 312 -15.24 24.82 1.60
N GLY A 313 -16.29 25.63 1.38
CA GLY A 313 -17.05 26.17 2.51
C GLY A 313 -17.61 25.04 3.35
N PHE A 314 -17.60 25.25 4.65
CA PHE A 314 -18.18 24.36 5.65
C PHE A 314 -19.71 24.33 5.53
N SER A 315 -20.24 23.82 4.40
CA SER A 315 -21.62 23.35 4.32
C SER A 315 -21.69 22.07 5.15
N PRO A 316 -22.86 21.72 5.75
CA PRO A 316 -22.94 20.52 6.57
C PRO A 316 -22.45 19.27 5.83
N ILE A 317 -22.56 19.24 4.51
CA ILE A 317 -22.03 18.16 3.67
C ILE A 317 -21.42 18.73 2.38
N SER A 318 -20.32 18.11 1.91
CA SER A 318 -19.81 18.32 0.56
C SER A 318 -20.79 17.72 -0.47
N HIS A 319 -20.83 18.29 -1.66
CA HIS A 319 -21.54 17.74 -2.81
C HIS A 319 -20.56 17.49 -3.97
N MET A 320 -20.97 16.64 -4.93
CA MET A 320 -20.10 16.23 -6.04
C MET A 320 -19.59 17.40 -6.90
N GLY A 321 -20.33 18.51 -6.97
CA GLY A 321 -19.85 19.71 -7.67
C GLY A 321 -18.49 20.20 -7.16
N HIS A 322 -18.23 20.14 -5.84
CA HIS A 322 -16.91 20.50 -5.32
C HIS A 322 -15.81 19.56 -5.80
N SER A 323 -16.04 18.24 -5.83
CA SER A 323 -15.03 17.30 -6.27
C SER A 323 -14.85 17.30 -7.79
N GLN A 324 -15.86 17.65 -8.56
CA GLN A 324 -15.78 17.81 -10.01
C GLN A 324 -15.10 19.13 -10.39
N ASP A 325 -15.57 20.25 -9.84
CA ASP A 325 -15.06 21.58 -10.20
C ASP A 325 -13.61 21.80 -9.69
N LEU A 326 -13.33 21.37 -8.46
CA LEU A 326 -11.99 21.54 -7.84
C LEU A 326 -11.08 20.35 -8.06
N GLY A 327 -11.61 19.14 -8.26
CA GLY A 327 -10.83 17.91 -8.33
C GLY A 327 -9.89 17.86 -9.53
N GLY A 328 -10.30 18.37 -10.69
CA GLY A 328 -9.48 18.52 -11.88
C GLY A 328 -8.30 19.46 -11.65
N ALA A 329 -8.56 20.62 -11.05
CA ALA A 329 -7.54 21.60 -10.70
C ALA A 329 -6.58 21.08 -9.62
N LEU A 330 -7.11 20.39 -8.58
CA LEU A 330 -6.29 19.77 -7.54
C LEU A 330 -5.32 18.72 -8.09
N LYS A 331 -5.75 17.93 -9.07
CA LYS A 331 -4.87 16.92 -9.70
C LYS A 331 -3.69 17.55 -10.44
N LYS A 332 -3.87 18.74 -11.03
CA LYS A 332 -2.83 19.46 -11.77
C LYS A 332 -1.82 20.16 -10.87
N LEU A 333 -2.20 20.52 -9.65
CA LEU A 333 -1.30 21.22 -8.72
C LEU A 333 -0.31 20.23 -8.07
N PRO A 334 0.97 20.62 -7.93
CA PRO A 334 1.97 19.80 -7.27
C PRO A 334 1.72 19.69 -5.76
N GLY A 335 2.29 18.68 -5.09
CA GLY A 335 2.32 18.56 -3.64
C GLY A 335 1.17 17.75 -3.02
N THR A 336 1.19 17.69 -1.69
CA THR A 336 0.21 16.96 -0.88
C THR A 336 -1.10 17.74 -0.77
N LYS A 337 -2.24 17.05 -0.87
CA LYS A 337 -3.59 17.65 -0.83
C LYS A 337 -4.21 17.44 0.54
N HIS A 338 -4.68 18.52 1.17
CA HIS A 338 -5.27 18.49 2.50
C HIS A 338 -6.66 19.12 2.50
N VAL A 339 -7.63 18.39 3.02
CA VAL A 339 -9.03 18.86 3.11
C VAL A 339 -9.43 18.91 4.58
N GLY A 340 -9.97 20.05 5.02
CA GLY A 340 -10.51 20.21 6.37
C GLY A 340 -12.01 19.95 6.41
N VAL A 341 -12.49 19.17 7.39
CA VAL A 341 -13.88 19.04 7.76
C VAL A 341 -14.09 19.53 9.18
N SER A 342 -15.20 20.23 9.44
CA SER A 342 -15.46 20.81 10.75
C SER A 342 -15.57 19.75 11.84
N LYS A 343 -14.88 19.96 12.97
CA LYS A 343 -15.03 19.17 14.19
C LYS A 343 -16.31 19.49 14.98
N LYS A 344 -17.00 20.55 14.63
CA LYS A 344 -18.27 20.91 15.29
C LYS A 344 -19.36 19.94 14.88
N ALA A 345 -19.85 19.16 15.82
CA ALA A 345 -21.01 18.31 15.59
C ALA A 345 -22.27 19.18 15.36
N ASP A 346 -23.02 18.86 14.30
CA ASP A 346 -24.35 19.42 14.04
C ASP A 346 -25.32 18.28 13.72
N VAL A 347 -25.61 18.06 12.44
CA VAL A 347 -26.43 16.93 11.96
C VAL A 347 -25.60 15.69 11.68
N PHE A 348 -24.30 15.90 11.41
CA PHE A 348 -23.33 14.85 11.13
C PHE A 348 -22.20 14.91 12.16
N GLU A 349 -21.85 13.77 12.68
CA GLU A 349 -20.64 13.64 13.48
C GLU A 349 -19.38 13.90 12.60
N PRO A 350 -18.30 14.42 13.18
CA PRO A 350 -17.09 14.72 12.42
C PRO A 350 -16.53 13.53 11.62
N GLY A 351 -16.63 12.31 12.16
CA GLY A 351 -16.23 11.08 11.49
C GLY A 351 -17.08 10.74 10.28
N GLU A 352 -18.39 11.00 10.34
CA GLU A 352 -19.29 10.79 9.21
C GLU A 352 -19.00 11.76 8.07
N ARG A 353 -18.75 13.04 8.38
CA ARG A 353 -18.34 14.05 7.38
C ARG A 353 -17.05 13.67 6.71
N LYS A 354 -16.07 13.22 7.50
CA LYS A 354 -14.82 12.72 6.96
C LYS A 354 -15.05 11.56 5.99
N GLY A 355 -15.87 10.58 6.36
CA GLY A 355 -16.19 9.44 5.50
C GLY A 355 -16.87 9.84 4.19
N ILE A 356 -17.81 10.81 4.23
CA ILE A 356 -18.46 11.35 3.03
C ILE A 356 -17.41 12.06 2.14
N MET A 357 -16.57 12.90 2.72
CA MET A 357 -15.52 13.63 2.01
C MET A 357 -14.50 12.68 1.36
N ASP A 358 -14.02 11.68 2.11
CA ASP A 358 -13.06 10.70 1.61
C ASP A 358 -13.62 9.92 0.41
N ARG A 359 -14.92 9.62 0.40
CA ARG A 359 -15.57 8.97 -0.76
C ARG A 359 -15.67 9.90 -1.96
N GLN A 360 -16.16 11.13 -1.76
CA GLN A 360 -16.34 12.09 -2.84
C GLN A 360 -15.04 12.52 -3.49
N TRP A 361 -13.95 12.53 -2.74
CA TRP A 361 -12.64 13.03 -3.17
C TRP A 361 -11.58 11.92 -3.33
N GLY A 362 -11.97 10.66 -3.17
CA GLY A 362 -11.03 9.51 -3.15
C GLY A 362 -10.13 9.37 -4.37
N ASN A 363 -10.58 9.86 -5.54
CA ASN A 363 -9.80 9.82 -6.78
C ASN A 363 -8.80 11.00 -6.91
N VAL A 364 -8.77 11.94 -5.96
CA VAL A 364 -7.86 13.11 -5.98
C VAL A 364 -6.57 12.84 -5.20
N GLY A 365 -6.55 11.84 -4.32
CA GLY A 365 -5.38 11.53 -3.49
C GLY A 365 -5.12 12.60 -2.42
N HIS A 366 -6.08 12.78 -1.50
CA HIS A 366 -6.01 13.80 -0.45
C HIS A 366 -5.98 13.17 0.95
N THR A 367 -5.63 13.99 1.94
CA THR A 367 -5.76 13.67 3.36
C THR A 367 -6.85 14.54 3.98
N THR A 368 -7.89 13.93 4.55
CA THR A 368 -8.95 14.65 5.24
C THR A 368 -8.64 14.80 6.73
N HIS A 369 -8.69 16.03 7.21
CA HIS A 369 -8.49 16.38 8.61
C HIS A 369 -9.80 16.83 9.27
N VAL A 370 -10.07 16.34 10.47
CA VAL A 370 -11.14 16.89 11.32
C VAL A 370 -10.57 18.07 12.10
N VAL A 371 -11.09 19.27 11.85
CA VAL A 371 -10.50 20.53 12.29
C VAL A 371 -11.51 21.55 12.79
N GLY A 372 -11.08 22.51 13.60
CA GLY A 372 -11.91 23.62 14.07
C GLY A 372 -12.10 24.73 13.05
N GLY A 373 -11.24 24.83 12.03
CA GLY A 373 -11.32 25.86 11.01
C GLY A 373 -10.23 25.77 9.96
N ALA A 374 -10.19 26.76 9.07
CA ALA A 374 -9.22 26.85 7.99
C ALA A 374 -7.76 26.91 8.51
N GLY A 375 -7.52 27.68 9.58
CA GLY A 375 -6.18 27.81 10.18
C GLY A 375 -5.62 26.47 10.64
N GLU A 376 -6.44 25.64 11.29
CA GLU A 376 -6.03 24.30 11.73
C GLU A 376 -5.75 23.37 10.52
N THR A 377 -6.51 23.49 9.43
CA THR A 377 -6.23 22.74 8.18
C THR A 377 -4.87 23.13 7.60
N ILE A 378 -4.61 24.43 7.54
CA ILE A 378 -3.34 24.99 7.04
C ILE A 378 -2.18 24.54 7.93
N ARG A 379 -2.36 24.52 9.25
CA ARG A 379 -1.38 24.02 10.19
C ARG A 379 -1.08 22.54 9.97
N LYS A 380 -2.09 21.69 9.83
CA LYS A 380 -1.94 20.26 9.52
C LYS A 380 -1.19 20.04 8.20
N ALA A 381 -1.51 20.84 7.20
CA ALA A 381 -0.79 20.82 5.92
C ALA A 381 0.68 21.21 6.09
N TYR A 382 0.98 22.25 6.85
CA TYR A 382 2.35 22.67 7.18
C TYR A 382 3.12 21.58 7.92
N ASP A 383 2.51 20.94 8.94
CA ASP A 383 3.13 19.90 9.74
C ASP A 383 3.40 18.60 8.95
N SER A 384 2.72 18.42 7.83
CA SER A 384 2.97 17.28 6.92
C SER A 384 4.20 17.47 6.03
N LEU A 385 4.71 18.70 5.94
CA LEU A 385 5.89 19.02 5.15
C LEU A 385 7.18 18.75 5.94
N PRO A 386 8.29 18.44 5.28
CA PRO A 386 9.58 18.33 5.92
C PRO A 386 9.96 19.57 6.73
N LYS A 387 10.70 19.37 7.81
CA LYS A 387 11.10 20.48 8.71
C LYS A 387 12.00 21.51 8.03
N LYS A 388 12.84 21.06 7.09
CA LYS A 388 13.77 21.91 6.31
C LYS A 388 13.30 22.03 4.87
N GLY A 389 13.66 23.11 4.20
CA GLY A 389 13.35 23.39 2.79
C GLY A 389 12.28 24.47 2.63
N HIS A 390 12.16 24.97 1.39
CA HIS A 390 11.22 26.02 1.00
C HIS A 390 9.79 25.49 0.98
N LYS A 391 8.89 26.10 1.74
CA LYS A 391 7.50 25.62 1.92
C LYS A 391 6.53 26.48 1.15
N VAL A 392 5.80 25.85 0.24
CA VAL A 392 4.82 26.49 -0.63
C VAL A 392 3.41 26.02 -0.30
N LEU A 393 2.49 26.96 -0.14
CA LEU A 393 1.07 26.70 0.05
C LEU A 393 0.29 27.13 -1.19
N HIS A 394 -0.43 26.18 -1.79
CA HIS A 394 -1.43 26.49 -2.80
C HIS A 394 -2.83 26.45 -2.18
N ILE A 395 -3.58 27.53 -2.32
CA ILE A 395 -4.96 27.67 -1.87
C ILE A 395 -5.84 27.69 -3.12
N LEU A 396 -6.71 26.69 -3.25
CA LEU A 396 -7.64 26.55 -4.38
C LEU A 396 -9.04 26.95 -3.96
N LEU A 397 -9.66 27.90 -4.63
CA LEU A 397 -11.00 28.39 -4.32
C LEU A 397 -11.86 28.55 -5.59
N GLY A 398 -13.16 28.40 -5.40
CA GLY A 398 -14.13 28.83 -6.43
C GLY A 398 -14.17 30.35 -6.58
N SER A 399 -14.60 30.80 -7.76
CA SER A 399 -14.69 32.22 -8.14
C SER A 399 -15.48 33.10 -7.16
N ASP A 400 -16.46 32.50 -6.48
CA ASP A 400 -17.32 33.18 -5.49
C ASP A 400 -16.62 33.49 -4.15
N ARG A 401 -15.36 33.08 -3.97
CA ARG A 401 -14.61 33.19 -2.70
C ARG A 401 -13.24 33.85 -2.80
N GLN A 402 -12.96 34.53 -3.88
CA GLN A 402 -11.67 35.17 -4.11
C GLN A 402 -11.29 36.19 -3.02
N ASN A 403 -12.26 36.97 -2.54
CA ASN A 403 -12.04 37.92 -1.43
C ASN A 403 -11.63 37.18 -0.13
N LEU A 404 -12.22 36.02 0.14
CA LEU A 404 -11.84 35.21 1.30
C LEU A 404 -10.42 34.65 1.15
N ALA A 405 -10.04 34.22 -0.04
CA ALA A 405 -8.70 33.75 -0.34
C ALA A 405 -7.65 34.83 -0.11
N LYS A 406 -7.91 36.01 -0.66
CA LYS A 406 -7.02 37.16 -0.50
C LYS A 406 -6.86 37.54 0.97
N SER A 407 -7.95 37.66 1.71
CA SER A 407 -7.95 37.94 3.14
C SER A 407 -7.17 36.87 3.95
N LEU A 408 -7.34 35.60 3.57
CA LEU A 408 -6.61 34.49 4.22
C LEU A 408 -5.11 34.54 3.93
N LYS A 409 -4.72 34.80 2.68
CA LYS A 409 -3.32 35.00 2.28
C LYS A 409 -2.69 36.15 3.02
N ASP A 410 -3.39 37.28 3.07
CA ASP A 410 -2.92 38.49 3.77
C ASP A 410 -2.75 38.23 5.28
N SER A 411 -3.67 37.48 5.89
CA SER A 411 -3.62 37.13 7.30
C SER A 411 -2.48 36.12 7.60
N LEU A 412 -2.20 35.18 6.70
CA LEU A 412 -1.07 34.25 6.79
C LEU A 412 0.27 35.02 6.70
N ASN A 413 0.40 35.90 5.70
CA ASN A 413 1.60 36.71 5.51
C ASN A 413 1.85 37.66 6.69
N ALA A 414 0.80 38.17 7.31
CA ALA A 414 0.87 39.06 8.48
C ALA A 414 1.02 38.29 9.82
N GLY A 415 1.08 36.96 9.81
CA GLY A 415 1.18 36.12 11.03
C GLY A 415 -0.04 36.21 11.95
N LYS A 416 -1.21 36.61 11.42
CA LYS A 416 -2.44 36.81 12.21
C LYS A 416 -3.25 35.54 12.45
N ILE A 417 -2.85 34.38 11.89
CA ILE A 417 -3.52 33.12 12.10
C ILE A 417 -2.91 32.42 13.30
N LYS A 418 -3.66 32.36 14.41
CA LYS A 418 -3.19 31.83 15.69
C LYS A 418 -2.63 30.41 15.59
N GLU A 419 -3.26 29.56 14.80
CA GLU A 419 -2.85 28.16 14.60
C GLU A 419 -1.50 28.06 13.88
N MET A 420 -1.05 29.13 13.22
CA MET A 420 0.21 29.21 12.48
C MET A 420 1.31 29.98 13.25
N GLU A 421 1.08 30.30 14.53
CA GLU A 421 2.08 31.01 15.36
C GLU A 421 3.41 30.24 15.34
N GLY A 422 4.51 30.99 15.04
CA GLY A 422 5.85 30.39 14.88
C GLY A 422 6.06 29.56 13.59
N HIS A 423 5.09 29.55 12.66
CA HIS A 423 5.16 28.78 11.42
C HIS A 423 4.80 29.67 10.22
N LYS A 424 5.60 29.59 9.17
CA LYS A 424 5.41 30.41 7.97
C LYS A 424 5.65 29.58 6.71
N PHE A 425 4.81 29.76 5.71
CA PHE A 425 5.10 29.33 4.34
C PHE A 425 5.98 30.41 3.68
N ASP A 426 6.92 29.99 2.88
CA ASP A 426 7.79 30.88 2.13
C ASP A 426 7.04 31.53 0.96
N GLU A 427 6.13 30.74 0.33
CA GLU A 427 5.26 31.24 -0.73
C GLU A 427 3.81 30.79 -0.53
N ILE A 428 2.85 31.65 -0.95
CA ILE A 428 1.41 31.36 -0.93
C ILE A 428 0.81 31.75 -2.27
N HIS A 429 0.32 30.73 -3.00
CA HIS A 429 -0.33 30.90 -4.30
C HIS A 429 -1.84 30.70 -4.19
N LEU A 430 -2.60 31.57 -4.85
CA LEU A 430 -4.04 31.45 -4.96
C LEU A 430 -4.38 30.92 -6.35
N HIS A 431 -5.23 29.92 -6.42
CA HIS A 431 -5.66 29.29 -7.67
C HIS A 431 -7.18 29.34 -7.80
N GLU A 432 -7.61 29.58 -9.02
CA GLU A 432 -9.00 29.50 -9.45
C GLU A 432 -9.11 28.40 -10.52
N PRO A 433 -10.10 27.49 -10.44
CA PRO A 433 -10.34 26.54 -11.51
C PRO A 433 -10.68 27.26 -12.83
N GLU A 434 -10.11 26.80 -13.93
CA GLU A 434 -10.33 27.36 -15.27
C GLU A 434 -11.83 27.35 -15.66
N ASP A 435 -12.58 26.35 -15.20
CA ASP A 435 -14.02 26.18 -15.44
C ASP A 435 -14.87 26.65 -14.23
N SER A 436 -14.53 27.81 -13.67
CA SER A 436 -15.20 28.32 -12.44
C SER A 436 -16.72 28.64 -12.61
N LYS A 437 -17.24 28.59 -13.82
CA LYS A 437 -18.69 28.60 -14.06
C LYS A 437 -19.24 27.24 -13.65
N ARG A 438 -20.00 27.19 -12.55
CA ARG A 438 -20.71 26.01 -12.02
C ARG A 438 -21.35 25.17 -13.14
N SER A 439 -20.51 24.43 -13.90
CA SER A 439 -20.86 23.77 -15.15
C SER A 439 -21.83 22.60 -14.96
N HIS A 440 -21.87 22.05 -13.74
CA HIS A 440 -22.63 20.82 -13.47
C HIS A 440 -23.97 21.07 -12.74
N GLY A 441 -24.36 22.31 -12.52
CA GLY A 441 -25.64 22.66 -11.86
C GLY A 441 -25.83 22.14 -10.43
N MET A 442 -24.78 21.54 -9.85
CA MET A 442 -24.76 20.97 -8.51
C MET A 442 -24.41 22.04 -7.48
N SER A 443 -25.19 22.12 -6.40
CA SER A 443 -24.87 23.01 -5.27
C SER A 443 -25.41 22.45 -3.97
N GLY A 444 -24.78 22.85 -2.84
CA GLY A 444 -25.29 22.49 -1.53
C GLY A 444 -26.72 23.01 -1.26
N THR A 445 -27.10 24.10 -1.90
CA THR A 445 -28.50 24.61 -1.82
C THR A 445 -29.46 23.67 -2.52
N LYS A 446 -29.18 23.26 -3.76
CA LYS A 446 -30.00 22.29 -4.50
C LYS A 446 -30.07 20.93 -3.80
N MET A 447 -28.96 20.45 -3.24
CA MET A 447 -28.94 19.21 -2.47
C MET A 447 -29.85 19.29 -1.23
N ARG A 448 -29.80 20.41 -0.50
CA ARG A 448 -30.72 20.63 0.64
C ARG A 448 -32.16 20.74 0.21
N GLN A 449 -32.43 21.38 -0.94
CA GLN A 449 -33.77 21.47 -1.51
C GLN A 449 -34.28 20.08 -1.88
N ALA A 450 -33.49 19.27 -2.60
CA ALA A 450 -33.86 17.90 -2.94
C ALA A 450 -34.18 17.06 -1.69
N ALA A 451 -33.40 17.23 -0.61
CA ALA A 451 -33.71 16.58 0.66
C ALA A 451 -35.03 17.08 1.27
N SER A 452 -35.26 18.42 1.26
CA SER A 452 -36.50 19.03 1.76
C SER A 452 -37.74 18.51 1.01
N ASP A 453 -37.63 18.37 -0.29
CA ASP A 453 -38.71 17.95 -1.19
C ASP A 453 -38.90 16.42 -1.24
N GLY A 454 -38.03 15.65 -0.56
CA GLY A 454 -38.03 14.19 -0.58
C GLY A 454 -37.59 13.58 -1.92
N ASN A 455 -36.94 14.36 -2.79
CA ASN A 455 -36.47 13.91 -4.09
C ASN A 455 -35.19 13.11 -3.97
N GLU A 456 -35.31 11.78 -3.79
CA GLU A 456 -34.19 10.85 -3.59
C GLU A 456 -33.24 10.79 -4.78
N GLU A 457 -33.76 10.84 -6.00
CA GLU A 457 -32.97 10.75 -7.22
C GLU A 457 -32.08 11.98 -7.39
N GLU A 458 -32.64 13.16 -7.23
CA GLU A 458 -31.90 14.42 -7.30
C GLU A 458 -30.87 14.52 -6.16
N PHE A 459 -31.24 14.09 -4.94
CA PHE A 459 -30.32 14.06 -3.83
C PHE A 459 -29.15 13.10 -4.10
N HIS A 460 -29.42 11.89 -4.61
CA HIS A 460 -28.40 10.91 -4.98
C HIS A 460 -27.44 11.45 -6.05
N ARG A 461 -27.98 12.15 -7.05
CA ARG A 461 -27.17 12.84 -8.07
C ARG A 461 -26.20 13.85 -7.45
N HIS A 462 -26.65 14.62 -6.45
CA HIS A 462 -25.82 15.62 -5.78
C HIS A 462 -24.77 15.04 -4.83
N ILE A 463 -25.04 13.95 -4.13
CA ILE A 463 -24.08 13.32 -3.23
C ILE A 463 -23.03 12.50 -3.99
N GLY A 464 -23.41 11.94 -5.14
CA GLY A 464 -22.54 11.30 -6.11
C GLY A 464 -22.65 9.78 -6.20
N PRO A 465 -22.19 9.22 -7.33
CA PRO A 465 -22.32 7.80 -7.68
C PRO A 465 -21.49 6.86 -6.80
N MET A 466 -20.63 7.41 -5.94
CA MET A 466 -19.86 6.62 -4.97
C MET A 466 -20.67 6.12 -3.78
N PHE A 467 -21.93 6.56 -3.67
CA PHE A 467 -22.87 6.11 -2.65
C PHE A 467 -23.91 5.22 -3.29
N THR A 468 -24.22 4.11 -2.66
CA THR A 468 -25.40 3.32 -3.02
C THR A 468 -26.68 4.13 -2.75
N LYS A 469 -27.80 3.80 -3.39
CA LYS A 469 -29.09 4.46 -3.10
C LYS A 469 -29.47 4.39 -1.61
N LYS A 470 -29.21 3.24 -0.96
CA LYS A 470 -29.48 3.06 0.48
C LYS A 470 -28.65 4.01 1.35
N GLU A 471 -27.35 4.15 1.05
CA GLU A 471 -26.46 5.08 1.77
C GLU A 471 -26.86 6.54 1.52
N SER A 472 -27.15 6.89 0.28
CA SER A 472 -27.66 8.22 -0.10
C SER A 472 -28.92 8.58 0.66
N ASN A 473 -29.89 7.67 0.74
CA ASN A 473 -31.14 7.86 1.49
C ASN A 473 -30.88 8.01 3.00
N GLY A 474 -29.92 7.27 3.54
CA GLY A 474 -29.50 7.44 4.94
C GLY A 474 -28.95 8.85 5.23
N VAL A 475 -28.11 9.37 4.33
CA VAL A 475 -27.57 10.74 4.41
C VAL A 475 -28.70 11.76 4.22
N MET A 476 -29.58 11.56 3.23
CA MET A 476 -30.73 12.46 2.98
C MET A 476 -31.64 12.60 4.19
N LYS A 477 -31.95 11.48 4.87
CA LYS A 477 -32.76 11.48 6.09
C LYS A 477 -32.14 12.35 7.18
N LYS A 478 -30.84 12.27 7.40
CA LYS A 478 -30.14 13.14 8.36
C LYS A 478 -30.22 14.61 7.98
N VAL A 479 -30.12 14.94 6.68
CA VAL A 479 -30.30 16.32 6.20
C VAL A 479 -31.74 16.81 6.46
N GLN A 480 -32.73 15.96 6.20
CA GLN A 480 -34.13 16.26 6.48
C GLN A 480 -34.39 16.54 7.97
N ASP A 481 -33.83 15.68 8.85
CA ASP A 481 -33.93 15.87 10.30
C ASP A 481 -33.24 17.17 10.74
N GLY A 482 -32.09 17.49 10.13
CA GLY A 482 -31.42 18.78 10.34
C GLY A 482 -32.24 19.99 9.90
N ILE A 483 -32.99 19.88 8.80
CA ILE A 483 -33.90 20.90 8.33
C ILE A 483 -35.08 21.06 9.30
N LYS A 484 -35.73 19.97 9.70
CA LYS A 484 -36.82 19.94 10.67
C LYS A 484 -36.44 20.56 12.01
N THR A 485 -35.23 20.31 12.48
CA THR A 485 -34.71 20.82 13.77
C THR A 485 -34.10 22.22 13.67
N GLY A 486 -34.11 22.86 12.49
CA GLY A 486 -33.58 24.20 12.24
C GLY A 486 -32.04 24.26 12.23
N LYS A 487 -31.34 23.11 12.36
CA LYS A 487 -29.87 23.02 12.26
C LYS A 487 -29.37 23.26 10.84
N ILE A 488 -30.16 22.93 9.84
CA ILE A 488 -29.87 23.18 8.41
C ILE A 488 -30.89 24.16 7.86
N LYS A 489 -30.42 25.26 7.28
CA LYS A 489 -31.31 26.27 6.62
C LYS A 489 -31.44 25.94 5.13
N VAL A 490 -32.66 25.88 4.65
CA VAL A 490 -32.96 25.86 3.22
C VAL A 490 -33.28 27.31 2.85
N LYS A 491 -32.51 27.89 1.91
CA LYS A 491 -32.90 29.19 1.33
C LYS A 491 -34.07 28.94 0.38
N ARG A 492 -35.22 29.46 0.73
CA ARG A 492 -36.35 29.56 -0.18
C ARG A 492 -36.07 30.59 -1.27
#